data_cc8698ba59c411cd26b4a210dcb93216
#
_entry.id   cc8698ba59c411cd26b4a210dcb93216
#
_cell.length_a   1.000
_cell.length_b   1.000
_cell.length_c   1.000
_cell.angle_alpha   90.00
_cell.angle_beta   90.00
_cell.angle_gamma   90.00
#
_symmetry.space_group_name_H-M   'P 1'
#
loop_
_entity.id
_entity.type
_entity.pdbx_description
1 polymer ?
#
loop_
_entity_poly.entity_id
_entity_poly.type
_entity_poly.pdbx_seq_one_letter_code
_entity_poly.pdbx_strand_id
1 'polypeptide(L)'
;MAHHVLDMPAGEAEIRALRIGDTVTLRRWLFGIRDATLIHMFDRDRRTRLDLNGHAVIHTAPNVHRVPVSNEAPVGFAPFCIGTTTSMRMERFTDALMEREGVRLIVGKGGMGPATLDAFARRGGRTGRTRVAQTAAPG
;
A
#
# COMPACT_ATOMS: atom_id res chain seq x y z
N MET A 1 -20.60 -11.24 0.47
CA MET A 1 -19.20 -10.81 0.58
C MET A 1 -18.35 -11.65 -0.34
N ALA A 2 -17.67 -11.00 -1.25
CA ALA A 2 -16.84 -11.67 -2.25
C ALA A 2 -15.39 -11.74 -1.81
N HIS A 3 -14.65 -12.68 -2.38
CA HIS A 3 -13.20 -12.74 -2.28
C HIS A 3 -12.59 -12.45 -3.64
N HIS A 4 -11.65 -11.52 -3.67
CA HIS A 4 -10.93 -11.13 -4.89
C HIS A 4 -9.46 -11.51 -4.79
N VAL A 5 -8.88 -11.94 -5.89
CA VAL A 5 -7.43 -12.12 -6.02
C VAL A 5 -6.96 -11.12 -7.07
N LEU A 6 -6.11 -10.18 -6.65
CA LEU A 6 -5.59 -9.12 -7.51
C LEU A 6 -4.10 -9.30 -7.73
N ASP A 7 -3.71 -9.37 -8.99
CA ASP A 7 -2.30 -9.31 -9.38
C ASP A 7 -1.88 -7.85 -9.54
N MET A 8 -0.90 -7.42 -8.77
CA MET A 8 -0.39 -6.05 -8.82
C MET A 8 0.62 -5.88 -9.97
N PRO A 9 0.54 -4.80 -10.73
CA PRO A 9 -0.39 -3.67 -10.61
C PRO A 9 -1.81 -4.02 -11.10
N ALA A 10 -2.81 -3.43 -10.45
CA ALA A 10 -4.22 -3.60 -10.81
C ALA A 10 -4.78 -2.38 -11.53
N GLY A 11 -5.75 -2.61 -12.40
CA GLY A 11 -6.46 -1.54 -13.08
C GLY A 11 -7.50 -0.85 -12.21
N GLU A 12 -7.90 0.35 -12.58
CA GLU A 12 -8.90 1.13 -11.85
C GLU A 12 -10.23 0.37 -11.73
N ALA A 13 -10.66 -0.30 -12.81
CA ALA A 13 -11.90 -1.06 -12.81
C ALA A 13 -11.90 -2.20 -11.78
N GLU A 14 -10.78 -2.90 -11.64
CA GLU A 14 -10.62 -3.96 -10.65
C GLU A 14 -10.74 -3.43 -9.22
N ILE A 15 -10.13 -2.27 -8.95
CA ILE A 15 -10.19 -1.64 -7.64
C ILE A 15 -11.59 -1.08 -7.35
N ARG A 16 -12.25 -0.47 -8.33
CA ARG A 16 -13.60 0.05 -8.16
C ARG A 16 -14.65 -1.04 -7.94
N ALA A 17 -14.38 -2.25 -8.38
CA ALA A 17 -15.26 -3.40 -8.17
C ALA A 17 -15.28 -3.89 -6.72
N LEU A 18 -14.31 -3.50 -5.90
CA LEU A 18 -14.24 -3.90 -4.49
C LEU A 18 -15.32 -3.22 -3.67
N ARG A 19 -15.98 -3.99 -2.81
CA ARG A 19 -17.06 -3.55 -1.94
C ARG A 19 -16.67 -3.70 -0.48
N ILE A 20 -17.33 -2.91 0.38
CA ILE A 20 -17.16 -3.05 1.83
C ILE A 20 -17.53 -4.47 2.25
N GLY A 21 -16.68 -5.09 3.06
CA GLY A 21 -16.84 -6.47 3.51
C GLY A 21 -16.18 -7.52 2.62
N ASP A 22 -15.77 -7.16 1.43
CA ASP A 22 -14.99 -8.06 0.59
C ASP A 22 -13.62 -8.34 1.20
N THR A 23 -13.08 -9.52 0.89
CA THR A 23 -11.69 -9.87 1.20
C THR A 23 -10.87 -9.85 -0.09
N VAL A 24 -9.61 -9.49 0.04
CA VAL A 24 -8.71 -9.35 -1.11
C VAL A 24 -7.39 -10.03 -0.81
N THR A 25 -6.93 -10.87 -1.72
CA THR A 25 -5.56 -11.37 -1.73
C THR A 25 -4.76 -10.58 -2.77
N LEU A 26 -3.69 -9.95 -2.34
CA LEU A 26 -2.79 -9.23 -3.22
C LEU A 26 -1.63 -10.16 -3.60
N ARG A 27 -1.34 -10.24 -4.89
CA ARG A 27 -0.27 -11.07 -5.43
C ARG A 27 0.80 -10.20 -6.08
N ARG A 28 2.01 -10.69 -6.12
CA ARG A 28 3.23 -10.10 -6.69
C ARG A 28 3.87 -9.06 -5.78
N TRP A 29 3.37 -7.82 -5.73
CA TRP A 29 4.07 -6.72 -5.06
C TRP A 29 3.16 -5.97 -4.10
N LEU A 30 3.71 -5.66 -2.94
CA LEU A 30 3.10 -4.75 -1.98
C LEU A 30 4.22 -3.87 -1.44
N PHE A 31 4.10 -2.55 -1.62
CA PHE A 31 5.14 -1.62 -1.21
C PHE A 31 4.85 -1.06 0.17
N GLY A 32 5.84 -1.16 1.06
CA GLY A 32 5.77 -0.52 2.37
C GLY A 32 6.07 0.97 2.27
N ILE A 33 5.27 1.78 2.93
CA ILE A 33 5.43 3.23 2.97
C ILE A 33 4.99 3.77 4.33
N ARG A 34 5.64 4.83 4.79
CA ARG A 34 5.22 5.54 5.99
C ARG A 34 5.68 7.00 5.94
N ASP A 35 5.49 7.71 7.07
CA ASP A 35 5.66 9.16 7.19
C ASP A 35 6.95 9.69 6.56
N ALA A 36 8.09 9.12 6.92
CA ALA A 36 9.39 9.61 6.43
C ALA A 36 9.51 9.56 4.92
N THR A 37 9.04 8.49 4.30
CA THR A 37 9.03 8.35 2.85
C THR A 37 8.06 9.33 2.19
N LEU A 38 6.86 9.48 2.75
CA LEU A 38 5.85 10.40 2.23
C LEU A 38 6.29 11.87 2.35
N ILE A 39 6.89 12.23 3.47
CA ILE A 39 7.48 13.57 3.66
C ILE A 39 8.57 13.82 2.61
N HIS A 40 9.43 12.84 2.40
CA HIS A 40 10.51 12.94 1.42
C HIS A 40 9.97 13.13 0.00
N MET A 41 8.93 12.39 -0.37
CA MET A 41 8.34 12.46 -1.70
C MET A 41 7.56 13.76 -1.92
N PHE A 42 6.73 14.18 -1.00
CA PHE A 42 5.77 15.24 -1.21
C PHE A 42 6.13 16.57 -0.57
N ASP A 43 6.70 16.58 0.62
CA ASP A 43 7.12 17.82 1.28
C ASP A 43 8.48 18.30 0.75
N ARG A 44 9.35 17.39 0.34
CA ARG A 44 10.69 17.68 -0.19
C ARG A 44 10.82 17.46 -1.69
N ASP A 45 9.73 17.14 -2.35
CA ASP A 45 9.62 16.94 -3.80
C ASP A 45 10.67 15.95 -4.36
N ARG A 46 10.90 14.85 -3.66
CA ARG A 46 11.79 13.77 -4.09
C ARG A 46 10.99 12.63 -4.69
N ARG A 47 11.36 12.18 -5.86
CA ARG A 47 10.69 11.04 -6.49
C ARG A 47 11.20 9.71 -5.96
N THR A 48 10.29 8.75 -5.83
CA THR A 48 10.68 7.36 -5.62
C THR A 48 11.29 6.77 -6.88
N ARG A 49 12.17 5.80 -6.70
CA ARG A 49 12.74 5.01 -7.81
C ARG A 49 11.81 3.89 -8.26
N LEU A 50 10.76 3.63 -7.50
CA LEU A 50 9.81 2.57 -7.77
C LEU A 50 8.64 3.11 -8.58
N ASP A 51 8.17 2.30 -9.53
CA ASP A 51 6.91 2.58 -10.21
C ASP A 51 5.76 2.06 -9.35
N LEU A 52 5.01 2.98 -8.76
CA LEU A 52 3.88 2.67 -7.88
C LEU A 52 2.54 2.67 -8.62
N ASN A 53 2.53 2.97 -9.90
CA ASN A 53 1.30 3.11 -10.67
C ASN A 53 0.49 1.80 -10.69
N GLY A 54 -0.75 1.86 -10.22
CA GLY A 54 -1.64 0.71 -10.11
C GLY A 54 -1.31 -0.24 -8.95
N HIS A 55 -0.27 0.04 -8.19
CA HIS A 55 0.14 -0.79 -7.06
C HIS A 55 -0.57 -0.43 -5.77
N ALA A 56 -0.54 -1.38 -4.84
CA ALA A 56 -0.97 -1.19 -3.47
C ALA A 56 0.22 -0.77 -2.60
N VAL A 57 -0.05 0.06 -1.61
CA VAL A 57 0.89 0.38 -0.55
C VAL A 57 0.35 -0.04 0.80
N ILE A 58 1.24 -0.42 1.71
CA ILE A 58 0.90 -0.71 3.09
C ILE A 58 1.58 0.32 3.99
N HIS A 59 0.79 0.95 4.86
CA HIS A 59 1.30 1.79 5.93
C HIS A 59 1.95 0.90 6.97
N THR A 60 3.26 0.85 6.98
CA THR A 60 3.99 -0.18 7.72
C THR A 60 5.10 0.39 8.59
N ALA A 61 5.35 -0.30 9.68
CA ALA A 61 6.57 -0.21 10.46
C ALA A 61 7.38 -1.48 10.18
N PRO A 62 8.16 -1.51 9.10
CA PRO A 62 8.83 -2.72 8.68
C PRO A 62 10.03 -3.02 9.57
N ASN A 63 10.21 -4.30 9.85
CA ASN A 63 11.43 -4.84 10.38
C ASN A 63 12.06 -5.68 9.27
N VAL A 64 13.18 -5.23 8.74
CA VAL A 64 13.82 -5.84 7.58
C VAL A 64 15.28 -6.18 7.90
N HIS A 65 15.83 -7.13 7.18
CA HIS A 65 17.23 -7.47 7.25
C HIS A 65 17.87 -7.41 5.87
N ARG A 66 19.18 -7.21 5.85
CA ARG A 66 19.95 -7.20 4.61
C ARG A 66 20.02 -8.59 4.01
N VAL A 67 19.82 -8.65 2.70
CA VAL A 67 20.02 -9.85 1.90
C VAL A 67 20.74 -9.49 0.61
N PRO A 68 21.34 -10.44 -0.11
CA PRO A 68 21.89 -10.17 -1.43
C PRO A 68 20.81 -9.65 -2.38
N VAL A 69 21.15 -8.71 -3.24
CA VAL A 69 20.25 -8.21 -4.28
C VAL A 69 19.90 -9.36 -5.22
N SER A 70 18.60 -9.54 -5.47
CA SER A 70 18.07 -10.59 -6.34
C SER A 70 16.74 -10.13 -6.93
N ASN A 71 16.16 -10.95 -7.81
CA ASN A 71 14.82 -10.69 -8.35
C ASN A 71 13.73 -10.67 -7.26
N GLU A 72 13.96 -11.41 -6.17
CA GLU A 72 13.04 -11.48 -5.03
C GLU A 72 13.25 -10.33 -4.04
N ALA A 73 14.46 -9.78 -4.01
CA ALA A 73 14.84 -8.67 -3.12
C ALA A 73 15.65 -7.61 -3.90
N PRO A 74 15.01 -6.89 -4.81
CA PRO A 74 15.71 -5.97 -5.73
C PRO A 74 16.38 -4.79 -5.04
N VAL A 75 15.98 -4.48 -3.81
CA VAL A 75 16.60 -3.41 -3.01
C VAL A 75 17.60 -3.91 -1.96
N GLY A 76 17.84 -5.22 -1.91
CA GLY A 76 18.78 -5.84 -0.98
C GLY A 76 18.28 -5.97 0.46
N PHE A 77 16.95 -5.95 0.66
CA PHE A 77 16.33 -6.16 1.96
C PHE A 77 15.17 -7.14 1.86
N ALA A 78 15.02 -7.97 2.87
CA ALA A 78 13.88 -8.87 3.00
C ALA A 78 13.13 -8.58 4.31
N PRO A 79 11.80 -8.74 4.33
CA PRO A 79 11.04 -8.52 5.54
C PRO A 79 11.30 -9.64 6.55
N PHE A 80 11.55 -9.23 7.78
CA PHE A 80 11.55 -10.13 8.95
C PHE A 80 10.17 -10.14 9.59
N CYS A 81 9.59 -8.96 9.74
CA CYS A 81 8.26 -8.77 10.26
C CYS A 81 7.66 -7.50 9.63
N ILE A 82 6.44 -7.59 9.15
CA ILE A 82 5.72 -6.44 8.62
C ILE A 82 4.44 -6.27 9.45
N GLY A 83 4.34 -5.12 10.12
CA GLY A 83 3.14 -4.71 10.83
C GLY A 83 2.58 -3.42 10.24
N THR A 84 1.27 -3.24 10.32
CA THR A 84 0.65 -1.98 9.93
C THR A 84 0.89 -0.91 10.99
N THR A 85 1.08 0.33 10.55
CA THR A 85 1.08 1.51 11.42
C THR A 85 -0.18 2.34 11.20
N THR A 86 -0.46 3.28 12.08
CA THR A 86 -1.68 4.09 12.04
C THR A 86 -1.75 4.93 10.78
N SER A 87 -2.82 4.76 10.01
CA SER A 87 -2.99 5.38 8.69
C SER A 87 -3.35 6.86 8.76
N MET A 88 -4.07 7.30 9.80
CA MET A 88 -4.57 8.68 9.89
C MET A 88 -3.48 9.74 9.79
N ARG A 89 -2.30 9.48 10.34
CA ARG A 89 -1.17 10.40 10.26
C ARG A 89 -0.70 10.67 8.83
N MET A 90 -0.98 9.74 7.93
CA MET A 90 -0.53 9.78 6.54
C MET A 90 -1.62 10.24 5.59
N GLU A 91 -2.81 10.58 6.11
CA GLU A 91 -3.95 10.96 5.29
C GLU A 91 -3.65 12.16 4.38
N ARG A 92 -2.93 13.16 4.87
CA ARG A 92 -2.61 14.37 4.10
C ARG A 92 -1.83 14.09 2.81
N PHE A 93 -1.21 12.93 2.69
CA PHE A 93 -0.45 12.53 1.50
C PHE A 93 -1.26 11.68 0.51
N THR A 94 -2.45 11.21 0.91
CA THR A 94 -3.19 10.21 0.15
C THR A 94 -3.59 10.70 -1.24
N ASP A 95 -4.13 11.89 -1.35
CA ASP A 95 -4.56 12.44 -2.63
C ASP A 95 -3.39 12.60 -3.59
N ALA A 96 -2.26 13.15 -3.13
CA ALA A 96 -1.07 13.31 -3.94
C ALA A 96 -0.44 11.96 -4.34
N LEU A 97 -0.48 10.98 -3.44
CA LEU A 97 0.01 9.64 -3.73
C LEU A 97 -0.79 8.98 -4.86
N MET A 98 -2.09 9.15 -4.86
CA MET A 98 -2.96 8.65 -5.91
C MET A 98 -2.79 9.42 -7.20
N GLU A 99 -2.75 10.74 -7.15
CA GLU A 99 -2.63 11.61 -8.33
C GLU A 99 -1.29 11.47 -9.02
N ARG A 100 -0.20 11.58 -8.25
CA ARG A 100 1.16 11.67 -8.79
C ARG A 100 1.79 10.31 -9.04
N GLU A 101 1.49 9.33 -8.21
CA GLU A 101 2.10 8.01 -8.27
C GLU A 101 1.14 6.91 -8.75
N GLY A 102 -0.15 7.20 -8.87
CA GLY A 102 -1.13 6.23 -9.38
C GLY A 102 -1.48 5.10 -8.42
N VAL A 103 -1.19 5.26 -7.15
CA VAL A 103 -1.58 4.29 -6.11
C VAL A 103 -3.10 4.30 -5.94
N ARG A 104 -3.70 3.10 -5.85
CA ARG A 104 -5.16 2.97 -5.76
C ARG A 104 -5.62 2.14 -4.59
N LEU A 105 -4.75 1.41 -3.94
CA LEU A 105 -5.09 0.57 -2.80
C LEU A 105 -4.12 0.84 -1.66
N ILE A 106 -4.68 1.17 -0.50
CA ILE A 106 -3.91 1.47 0.69
C ILE A 106 -4.32 0.49 1.79
N VAL A 107 -3.34 -0.21 2.33
CA VAL A 107 -3.53 -1.13 3.44
C VAL A 107 -2.98 -0.49 4.70
N GLY A 108 -3.77 -0.47 5.76
CA GLY A 108 -3.36 0.16 7.02
C GLY A 108 -4.21 -0.25 8.19
N LYS A 109 -4.19 0.56 9.24
CA LYS A 109 -5.01 0.36 10.42
C LYS A 109 -5.55 1.68 10.96
N GLY A 110 -6.62 1.59 11.75
CA GLY A 110 -7.23 2.74 12.41
C GLY A 110 -8.16 3.56 11.53
N GLY A 111 -8.25 3.22 10.26
CA GLY A 111 -9.05 3.96 9.29
C GLY A 111 -8.40 5.27 8.85
N MET A 112 -9.11 5.98 8.01
CA MET A 112 -8.72 7.29 7.47
C MET A 112 -9.93 8.20 7.46
N GLY A 113 -9.70 9.49 7.27
CA GLY A 113 -10.73 10.51 7.44
C GLY A 113 -11.44 10.92 6.15
N PRO A 114 -12.24 12.01 6.22
CA PRO A 114 -13.05 12.49 5.08
C PRO A 114 -12.25 12.86 3.85
N ALA A 115 -11.05 13.39 4.00
CA ALA A 115 -10.20 13.77 2.87
C ALA A 115 -9.81 12.56 2.02
N THR A 116 -9.53 11.43 2.66
CA THR A 116 -9.25 10.16 1.96
C THR A 116 -10.48 9.63 1.27
N LEU A 117 -11.63 9.69 1.91
CA LEU A 117 -12.89 9.26 1.32
C LEU A 117 -13.20 10.03 0.03
N ASP A 118 -13.01 11.35 0.07
CA ASP A 118 -13.17 12.21 -1.09
C ASP A 118 -12.16 11.87 -2.21
N ALA A 119 -10.90 11.68 -1.86
CA ALA A 119 -9.86 11.29 -2.83
C ALA A 119 -10.18 9.95 -3.49
N PHE A 120 -10.64 8.98 -2.72
CA PHE A 120 -11.04 7.67 -3.25
C PHE A 120 -12.24 7.74 -4.19
N ALA A 121 -13.22 8.57 -3.86
CA ALA A 121 -14.38 8.78 -4.74
C ALA A 121 -13.97 9.39 -6.07
N ARG A 122 -13.11 10.40 -6.04
CA ARG A 122 -12.64 11.09 -7.26
C ARG A 122 -11.68 10.25 -8.09
N ARG A 123 -10.78 9.51 -7.48
CA ARG A 123 -9.66 8.85 -8.15
C ARG A 123 -9.77 7.32 -8.22
N GLY A 124 -10.79 6.75 -7.62
CA GLY A 124 -11.03 5.30 -7.68
C GLY A 124 -10.13 4.46 -6.79
N GLY A 125 -9.82 4.94 -5.61
CA GLY A 125 -9.05 4.19 -4.63
C GLY A 125 -9.90 3.39 -3.65
N ARG A 126 -9.24 2.54 -2.90
CA ARG A 126 -9.80 1.77 -1.79
C ARG A 126 -8.80 1.66 -0.65
N THR A 127 -9.32 1.55 0.55
CA THR A 127 -8.51 1.23 1.72
C THR A 127 -8.90 -0.14 2.26
N GLY A 128 -7.91 -0.86 2.75
CA GLY A 128 -8.09 -2.16 3.36
C GLY A 128 -7.38 -2.26 4.70
N ARG A 129 -7.77 -3.28 5.49
CA ARG A 129 -7.07 -3.67 6.71
C ARG A 129 -6.47 -5.05 6.51
N THR A 130 -5.28 -5.24 7.04
CA THR A 130 -4.77 -6.60 7.17
C THR A 130 -5.61 -7.30 8.23
N ARG A 131 -6.16 -8.45 7.90
CA ARG A 131 -6.48 -9.42 8.94
C ARG A 131 -5.14 -9.92 9.50
N VAL A 132 -5.09 -10.11 10.80
CA VAL A 132 -3.98 -10.81 11.45
C VAL A 132 -4.08 -12.28 11.07
N ALA A 133 -3.96 -12.58 9.80
CA ALA A 133 -3.55 -13.90 9.38
C ALA A 133 -2.04 -13.80 9.29
N GLN A 134 -1.40 -14.31 10.27
CA GLN A 134 0.00 -14.58 10.19
C GLN A 134 0.18 -15.64 9.12
N THR A 135 0.52 -15.20 7.96
CA THR A 135 1.30 -16.05 7.12
C THR A 135 2.66 -16.16 7.79
N ALA A 136 2.88 -17.24 8.47
CA ALA A 136 4.23 -17.65 8.71
C ALA A 136 4.92 -17.61 7.34
N ALA A 137 5.94 -16.78 7.22
CA ALA A 137 6.79 -16.87 6.06
C ALA A 137 7.28 -18.31 5.97
N PRO A 138 7.21 -18.95 4.81
CA PRO A 138 7.86 -20.22 4.63
C PRO A 138 9.33 -20.03 4.94
N GLY A 139 9.81 -20.83 5.89
CA GLY A 139 11.23 -20.84 6.25
C GLY A 139 12.12 -21.22 5.09
#